data_cf25c220f0aabd0dda2d9de2f207a44e
#
_entry.id   cf25c220f0aabd0dda2d9de2f207a44e
#
_cell.length_a   1.000
_cell.length_b   1.000
_cell.length_c   1.000
_cell.angle_alpha   90.00
_cell.angle_beta   90.00
_cell.angle_gamma   90.00
#
_symmetry.space_group_name_H-M   'P 1'
#
loop_
_entity.id
_entity.type
_entity.pdbx_description
1 polymer ?
#
loop_
_entity_poly.entity_id
_entity_poly.type
_entity_poly.pdbx_seq_one_letter_code
_entity_poly.pdbx_strand_id
1 'polypeptide(L)'
;MEVIIPISILAGLLLIVGGVMLFTTKKENILDDNVNVIDSKPVAKYKLEELYLIYSDGRLVSHVSDVENAIDSDIMSGMLTAINDFVQDSFSSQEDLGSIDYGQNKIVLQRGANYYLAAVVYGETDNFFKGKLANIIRALSIQFPHLKEWDGDTSQNEPIDAILKPLMDETVTTNREM
;
A
#
# COMPACT_ATOMS: atom_id res chain seq x y z
N MET A 1 55.44 -31.35 -25.04
CA MET A 1 55.29 -30.76 -23.70
C MET A 1 53.96 -31.30 -23.12
N GLU A 2 54.09 -32.42 -22.37
CA GLU A 2 52.92 -33.05 -21.76
C GLU A 2 52.53 -32.28 -20.50
N VAL A 3 51.28 -31.79 -20.43
CA VAL A 3 50.74 -31.13 -19.28
C VAL A 3 50.24 -32.17 -18.31
N ILE A 4 51.04 -32.48 -17.28
CA ILE A 4 50.62 -33.36 -16.19
C ILE A 4 49.66 -32.61 -15.28
N ILE A 5 48.36 -32.93 -15.41
CA ILE A 5 47.34 -32.37 -14.49
C ILE A 5 47.43 -33.18 -13.18
N PRO A 6 47.64 -32.57 -12.04
CA PRO A 6 47.73 -33.27 -10.77
C PRO A 6 46.41 -33.96 -10.42
N ILE A 7 46.52 -35.23 -10.00
CA ILE A 7 45.37 -36.11 -9.65
C ILE A 7 44.42 -35.50 -8.65
N SER A 8 44.90 -34.60 -7.79
CA SER A 8 44.11 -33.86 -6.81
C SER A 8 43.03 -32.96 -7.42
N ILE A 9 43.31 -32.38 -8.61
CA ILE A 9 42.35 -31.51 -9.30
C ILE A 9 41.22 -32.34 -9.93
N LEU A 10 41.58 -33.54 -10.42
CA LEU A 10 40.62 -34.46 -11.01
C LEU A 10 39.65 -35.05 -9.96
N ALA A 11 40.12 -35.33 -8.75
CA ALA A 11 39.29 -35.80 -7.63
C ALA A 11 38.31 -34.72 -7.15
N GLY A 12 38.73 -33.45 -7.10
CA GLY A 12 37.85 -32.31 -6.74
C GLY A 12 36.72 -32.11 -7.74
N LEU A 13 37.01 -32.19 -9.03
CA LEU A 13 36.03 -32.04 -10.10
C LEU A 13 34.95 -33.16 -10.06
N LEU A 14 35.35 -34.38 -9.72
CA LEU A 14 34.45 -35.54 -9.65
C LEU A 14 33.48 -35.44 -8.44
N LEU A 15 33.92 -34.84 -7.32
CA LEU A 15 33.07 -34.57 -6.16
C LEU A 15 32.04 -33.46 -6.41
N ILE A 16 32.41 -32.42 -7.18
CA ILE A 16 31.49 -31.35 -7.53
C ILE A 16 30.38 -31.87 -8.48
N VAL A 17 30.74 -32.66 -9.48
CA VAL A 17 29.77 -33.27 -10.41
C VAL A 17 28.86 -34.29 -9.68
N GLY A 18 29.41 -35.08 -8.76
CA GLY A 18 28.63 -36.03 -7.95
C GLY A 18 27.67 -35.33 -6.98
N GLY A 19 28.10 -34.21 -6.37
CA GLY A 19 27.27 -33.40 -5.48
C GLY A 19 26.10 -32.73 -6.19
N VAL A 20 26.30 -32.23 -7.40
CA VAL A 20 25.22 -31.63 -8.20
C VAL A 20 24.24 -32.70 -8.66
N MET A 21 24.71 -33.91 -8.97
CA MET A 21 23.83 -34.99 -9.42
C MET A 21 22.98 -35.57 -8.28
N LEU A 22 23.47 -35.56 -7.03
CA LEU A 22 22.69 -35.99 -5.86
C LEU A 22 21.63 -34.95 -5.45
N PHE A 23 21.81 -33.67 -5.80
CA PHE A 23 20.81 -32.62 -5.50
C PHE A 23 19.65 -32.59 -6.49
N THR A 24 19.82 -33.17 -7.71
CA THR A 24 18.79 -33.14 -8.76
C THR A 24 17.85 -34.35 -8.73
N THR A 25 18.11 -35.38 -7.92
CA THR A 25 17.29 -36.61 -7.89
C THR A 25 16.27 -36.70 -6.75
N LYS A 26 16.15 -35.67 -5.86
CA LYS A 26 15.08 -35.64 -4.87
C LYS A 26 13.96 -34.68 -5.27
N LYS A 27 13.39 -34.87 -6.45
CA LYS A 27 12.05 -34.40 -6.79
C LYS A 27 11.10 -35.58 -6.59
N GLU A 28 10.81 -35.88 -5.34
CA GLU A 28 9.69 -36.76 -5.02
C GLU A 28 8.42 -36.08 -5.49
N ASN A 29 7.73 -36.71 -6.40
CA ASN A 29 6.37 -36.46 -6.80
C ASN A 29 5.48 -36.61 -5.55
N ILE A 30 5.17 -35.50 -4.88
CA ILE A 30 3.95 -35.38 -4.09
C ILE A 30 2.90 -34.83 -5.06
N LEU A 31 2.36 -35.77 -5.86
CA LEU A 31 1.03 -35.60 -6.42
C LEU A 31 0.07 -35.87 -5.25
N ASP A 32 -0.18 -34.85 -4.45
CA ASP A 32 -1.34 -34.86 -3.59
C ASP A 32 -2.43 -34.11 -4.35
N ASP A 33 -3.28 -34.90 -4.99
CA ASP A 33 -4.55 -34.47 -5.53
C ASP A 33 -5.37 -33.86 -4.39
N ASN A 34 -5.72 -32.60 -4.51
CA ASN A 34 -6.58 -31.73 -3.71
C ASN A 34 -5.89 -30.52 -3.03
N VAL A 35 -4.99 -29.86 -3.73
CA VAL A 35 -4.88 -28.42 -3.51
C VAL A 35 -5.87 -27.77 -4.46
N ASN A 36 -7.13 -27.62 -4.02
CA ASN A 36 -7.91 -26.50 -4.43
C ASN A 36 -7.08 -25.27 -4.09
N VAL A 37 -6.29 -24.79 -5.03
CA VAL A 37 -5.85 -23.41 -5.07
C VAL A 37 -7.14 -22.61 -5.29
N ILE A 38 -7.87 -22.42 -4.19
CA ILE A 38 -8.79 -21.31 -4.12
C ILE A 38 -7.87 -20.13 -4.30
N ASP A 39 -7.87 -19.58 -5.51
CA ASP A 39 -7.44 -18.22 -5.80
C ASP A 39 -8.43 -17.33 -5.03
N SER A 40 -8.30 -17.37 -3.70
CA SER A 40 -9.02 -16.51 -2.80
C SER A 40 -8.30 -15.17 -2.90
N LYS A 41 -8.66 -14.41 -3.96
CA LYS A 41 -8.56 -12.97 -3.93
C LYS A 41 -8.97 -12.57 -2.52
N PRO A 42 -8.08 -11.95 -1.72
CA PRO A 42 -8.41 -11.62 -0.34
C PRO A 42 -9.72 -10.83 -0.37
N VAL A 43 -10.75 -11.38 0.26
CA VAL A 43 -12.04 -10.68 0.37
C VAL A 43 -11.78 -9.55 1.34
N ALA A 44 -11.53 -8.37 0.81
CA ALA A 44 -11.36 -7.19 1.62
C ALA A 44 -12.67 -6.98 2.40
N LYS A 45 -12.56 -6.91 3.71
CA LYS A 45 -13.69 -6.77 4.63
C LYS A 45 -13.96 -5.29 4.96
N TYR A 46 -13.72 -4.42 4.01
CA TYR A 46 -13.88 -2.97 4.21
C TYR A 46 -14.65 -2.32 3.07
N LYS A 47 -15.31 -1.22 3.38
CA LYS A 47 -15.87 -0.27 2.40
C LYS A 47 -15.08 1.04 2.51
N LEU A 48 -14.50 1.52 1.41
CA LEU A 48 -13.93 2.86 1.34
C LEU A 48 -15.07 3.86 1.21
N GLU A 49 -15.15 4.82 2.12
CA GLU A 49 -16.23 5.81 2.19
C GLU A 49 -15.78 7.17 1.70
N GLU A 50 -14.56 7.59 2.06
CA GLU A 50 -14.02 8.88 1.69
C GLU A 50 -12.51 8.78 1.48
N LEU A 51 -11.98 9.63 0.61
CA LEU A 51 -10.56 9.72 0.31
C LEU A 51 -10.16 11.18 0.20
N TYR A 52 -9.21 11.59 1.04
CA TYR A 52 -8.69 12.96 1.13
C TYR A 52 -7.23 12.98 0.71
N LEU A 53 -6.86 13.83 -0.23
CA LEU A 53 -5.48 14.21 -0.47
C LEU A 53 -5.23 15.55 0.21
N ILE A 54 -4.32 15.56 1.19
CA ILE A 54 -4.10 16.70 2.08
C ILE A 54 -2.63 17.12 1.98
N TYR A 55 -2.40 18.41 1.78
CA TYR A 55 -1.06 18.96 1.81
C TYR A 55 -0.51 19.01 3.24
N SER A 56 0.81 19.03 3.41
CA SER A 56 1.46 18.95 4.73
C SER A 56 1.09 20.09 5.68
N ASP A 57 0.59 21.22 5.17
CA ASP A 57 0.11 22.34 5.95
C ASP A 57 -1.39 22.30 6.31
N GLY A 58 -2.06 21.19 5.97
CA GLY A 58 -3.47 20.95 6.29
C GLY A 58 -4.46 21.40 5.21
N ARG A 59 -4.01 22.03 4.14
CA ARG A 59 -4.89 22.42 3.03
C ARG A 59 -5.33 21.20 2.25
N LEU A 60 -6.61 21.18 1.89
CA LEU A 60 -7.18 20.13 1.05
C LEU A 60 -6.72 20.30 -0.40
N VAL A 61 -6.16 19.25 -0.99
CA VAL A 61 -5.80 19.20 -2.42
C VAL A 61 -6.95 18.62 -3.24
N SER A 62 -7.53 17.48 -2.79
CA SER A 62 -8.60 16.78 -3.46
C SER A 62 -9.39 15.93 -2.47
N HIS A 63 -10.69 15.76 -2.72
CA HIS A 63 -11.58 14.94 -1.92
C HIS A 63 -12.54 14.15 -2.82
N VAL A 64 -12.65 12.86 -2.57
CA VAL A 64 -13.62 11.98 -3.22
C VAL A 64 -14.42 11.25 -2.15
N SER A 65 -15.77 11.27 -2.26
CA SER A 65 -16.68 10.68 -1.28
C SER A 65 -17.76 9.86 -1.97
N ASP A 66 -18.15 8.75 -1.32
CA ASP A 66 -19.31 7.91 -1.66
C ASP A 66 -20.45 8.11 -0.64
N VAL A 67 -20.34 9.11 0.23
CA VAL A 67 -21.30 9.40 1.32
C VAL A 67 -22.02 10.70 1.06
N GLU A 68 -23.37 10.69 1.09
CA GLU A 68 -24.18 11.88 0.82
C GLU A 68 -24.04 13.01 1.86
N ASN A 69 -23.68 12.70 3.09
CA ASN A 69 -23.52 13.65 4.19
C ASN A 69 -22.11 13.61 4.77
N ALA A 70 -21.11 13.73 3.91
CA ALA A 70 -19.72 13.82 4.34
C ALA A 70 -19.50 15.04 5.26
N ILE A 71 -18.57 14.92 6.19
CA ILE A 71 -18.08 16.06 6.98
C ILE A 71 -17.45 17.06 6.01
N ASP A 72 -17.52 18.35 6.36
CA ASP A 72 -16.83 19.39 5.60
C ASP A 72 -15.34 19.00 5.42
N SER A 73 -14.95 18.87 4.16
CA SER A 73 -13.65 18.30 3.80
C SER A 73 -12.46 19.17 4.21
N ASP A 74 -12.66 20.51 4.30
CA ASP A 74 -11.64 21.42 4.78
C ASP A 74 -11.47 21.29 6.30
N ILE A 75 -12.58 21.09 7.03
CA ILE A 75 -12.53 20.82 8.47
C ILE A 75 -11.83 19.50 8.73
N MET A 76 -12.16 18.44 7.98
CA MET A 76 -11.54 17.13 8.14
C MET A 76 -10.03 17.19 7.88
N SER A 77 -9.61 17.87 6.81
CA SER A 77 -8.18 17.97 6.46
C SER A 77 -7.38 18.72 7.53
N GLY A 78 -7.91 19.83 8.06
CA GLY A 78 -7.29 20.58 9.13
C GLY A 78 -7.21 19.78 10.44
N MET A 79 -8.27 19.06 10.81
CA MET A 79 -8.27 18.20 12.01
C MET A 79 -7.25 17.06 11.92
N LEU A 80 -7.19 16.37 10.80
CA LEU A 80 -6.24 15.25 10.61
C LEU A 80 -4.79 15.73 10.67
N THR A 81 -4.50 16.92 10.11
CA THR A 81 -3.18 17.53 10.22
C THR A 81 -2.84 17.88 11.66
N ALA A 82 -3.75 18.53 12.38
CA ALA A 82 -3.54 18.90 13.78
C ALA A 82 -3.32 17.65 14.67
N ILE A 83 -4.06 16.55 14.44
CA ILE A 83 -3.85 15.29 15.18
C ILE A 83 -2.48 14.68 14.86
N ASN A 84 -2.09 14.66 13.59
CA ASN A 84 -0.79 14.14 13.19
C ASN A 84 0.35 14.94 13.84
N ASP A 85 0.30 16.26 13.80
CA ASP A 85 1.31 17.14 14.39
C ASP A 85 1.36 16.99 15.92
N PHE A 86 0.20 16.89 16.57
CA PHE A 86 0.13 16.60 18.01
C PHE A 86 0.80 15.28 18.37
N VAL A 87 0.58 14.22 17.59
CA VAL A 87 1.21 12.91 17.82
C VAL A 87 2.73 12.99 17.65
N GLN A 88 3.19 13.65 16.58
CA GLN A 88 4.63 13.80 16.33
C GLN A 88 5.31 14.60 17.46
N ASP A 89 4.73 15.71 17.86
CA ASP A 89 5.29 16.56 18.91
C ASP A 89 5.27 15.88 20.29
N SER A 90 4.17 15.17 20.61
CA SER A 90 3.98 14.56 21.93
C SER A 90 4.83 13.33 22.16
N PHE A 91 5.04 12.52 21.12
CA PHE A 91 5.75 11.24 21.27
C PHE A 91 7.21 11.30 20.80
N SER A 92 7.68 12.43 20.29
CA SER A 92 9.03 12.61 19.72
C SER A 92 9.38 11.48 18.74
N SER A 93 8.36 10.89 18.11
CA SER A 93 8.53 9.78 17.21
C SER A 93 8.87 10.30 15.83
N GLN A 94 9.81 9.62 15.16
CA GLN A 94 10.06 9.84 13.73
C GLN A 94 9.03 9.10 12.86
N GLU A 95 8.06 8.43 13.50
CA GLU A 95 7.03 7.66 12.81
C GLU A 95 5.79 8.52 12.63
N ASP A 96 5.28 8.51 11.41
CA ASP A 96 4.02 9.19 11.08
C ASP A 96 2.81 8.42 11.65
N LEU A 97 1.74 9.14 11.93
CA LEU A 97 0.46 8.54 12.27
C LEU A 97 -0.03 7.66 11.12
N GLY A 98 -0.12 6.35 11.35
CA GLY A 98 -0.48 5.37 10.33
C GLY A 98 -1.98 5.13 10.21
N SER A 99 -2.72 5.20 11.33
CA SER A 99 -4.17 5.06 11.35
C SER A 99 -4.80 5.64 12.61
N ILE A 100 -6.09 5.98 12.50
CA ILE A 100 -6.96 6.34 13.61
C ILE A 100 -8.12 5.36 13.59
N ASP A 101 -8.36 4.64 14.69
CA ASP A 101 -9.42 3.65 14.81
C ASP A 101 -10.55 4.19 15.67
N TYR A 102 -11.78 4.11 15.17
CA TYR A 102 -12.99 4.50 15.88
C TYR A 102 -14.15 3.51 15.64
N GLY A 103 -14.26 2.55 16.51
CA GLY A 103 -15.27 1.50 16.40
C GLY A 103 -15.07 0.65 15.15
N GLN A 104 -16.04 0.67 14.24
CA GLN A 104 -15.93 -0.01 12.94
C GLN A 104 -15.36 0.88 11.82
N ASN A 105 -15.17 2.16 12.13
CA ASN A 105 -14.56 3.10 11.20
C ASN A 105 -13.06 3.22 11.48
N LYS A 106 -12.31 3.39 10.43
CA LYS A 106 -10.85 3.58 10.47
C LYS A 106 -10.45 4.64 9.46
N ILE A 107 -9.56 5.53 9.86
CA ILE A 107 -8.88 6.44 8.94
C ILE A 107 -7.47 5.90 8.74
N VAL A 108 -7.14 5.49 7.54
CA VAL A 108 -5.79 5.02 7.19
C VAL A 108 -5.04 6.14 6.50
N LEU A 109 -3.87 6.46 7.02
CA LEU A 109 -3.02 7.54 6.52
C LEU A 109 -1.83 6.95 5.75
N GLN A 110 -1.58 7.49 4.57
CA GLN A 110 -0.40 7.14 3.77
C GLN A 110 0.33 8.40 3.35
N ARG A 111 1.55 8.58 3.86
CA ARG A 111 2.35 9.77 3.60
C ARG A 111 3.05 9.74 2.25
N GLY A 112 3.08 10.90 1.58
CA GLY A 112 3.96 11.28 0.47
C GLY A 112 5.07 12.22 0.95
N ALA A 113 5.66 12.98 0.01
CA ALA A 113 6.75 13.92 0.33
C ALA A 113 6.23 15.13 1.13
N ASN A 114 5.28 15.90 0.56
CA ASN A 114 4.72 17.10 1.15
C ASN A 114 3.17 17.06 1.20
N TYR A 115 2.61 15.89 1.13
CA TYR A 115 1.19 15.61 1.20
C TYR A 115 0.96 14.20 1.73
N TYR A 116 -0.24 13.90 2.13
CA TYR A 116 -0.64 12.57 2.54
C TYR A 116 -2.06 12.25 2.08
N LEU A 117 -2.31 10.96 1.93
CA LEU A 117 -3.62 10.42 1.60
C LEU A 117 -4.27 9.90 2.89
N ALA A 118 -5.49 10.34 3.17
CA ALA A 118 -6.30 9.83 4.27
C ALA A 118 -7.53 9.12 3.70
N ALA A 119 -7.67 7.84 4.01
CA ALA A 119 -8.77 6.99 3.57
C ALA A 119 -9.68 6.66 4.74
N VAL A 120 -10.94 7.09 4.70
CA VAL A 120 -11.97 6.72 5.66
C VAL A 120 -12.61 5.43 5.20
N VAL A 121 -12.50 4.40 6.01
CA VAL A 121 -13.00 3.06 5.69
C VAL A 121 -13.88 2.53 6.81
N TYR A 122 -14.92 1.79 6.44
CA TYR A 122 -15.72 0.98 7.35
C TYR A 122 -15.27 -0.48 7.28
N GLY A 123 -14.93 -1.08 8.41
CA GLY A 123 -14.44 -2.46 8.50
C GLY A 123 -12.93 -2.58 8.61
N GLU A 124 -12.41 -3.80 8.37
CA GLU A 124 -11.01 -4.14 8.58
C GLU A 124 -10.20 -4.03 7.29
N THR A 125 -9.09 -3.31 7.37
CA THR A 125 -8.12 -3.16 6.27
C THR A 125 -6.94 -4.11 6.44
N ASP A 126 -6.35 -4.53 5.33
CA ASP A 126 -5.17 -5.38 5.28
C ASP A 126 -3.95 -4.64 4.68
N ASN A 127 -2.83 -5.35 4.62
CA ASN A 127 -1.61 -4.81 4.02
C ASN A 127 -1.75 -4.55 2.50
N PHE A 128 -2.68 -5.23 1.84
CA PHE A 128 -2.94 -5.02 0.43
C PHE A 128 -3.59 -3.64 0.20
N PHE A 129 -4.53 -3.25 1.06
CA PHE A 129 -5.12 -1.91 1.02
C PHE A 129 -4.06 -0.81 1.24
N LYS A 130 -3.20 -0.96 2.25
CA LYS A 130 -2.07 -0.03 2.48
C LYS A 130 -1.15 0.06 1.26
N GLY A 131 -0.88 -1.08 0.61
CA GLY A 131 -0.11 -1.14 -0.62
C GLY A 131 -0.75 -0.36 -1.77
N LYS A 132 -2.10 -0.39 -1.89
CA LYS A 132 -2.83 0.43 -2.87
C LYS A 132 -2.64 1.91 -2.62
N LEU A 133 -2.81 2.38 -1.38
CA LEU A 133 -2.60 3.78 -1.02
C LEU A 133 -1.16 4.23 -1.33
N ALA A 134 -0.17 3.40 -1.02
CA ALA A 134 1.23 3.68 -1.34
C ALA A 134 1.49 3.78 -2.85
N ASN A 135 0.83 2.95 -3.66
CA ASN A 135 0.92 3.02 -5.12
C ASN A 135 0.30 4.30 -5.68
N ILE A 136 -0.82 4.76 -5.11
CA ILE A 136 -1.45 6.05 -5.47
C ILE A 136 -0.50 7.20 -5.13
N ILE A 137 0.06 7.26 -3.94
CA ILE A 137 1.05 8.27 -3.56
C ILE A 137 2.21 8.31 -4.56
N ARG A 138 2.71 7.13 -4.97
CA ARG A 138 3.77 7.05 -5.99
C ARG A 138 3.32 7.57 -7.34
N ALA A 139 2.12 7.21 -7.79
CA ALA A 139 1.56 7.69 -9.05
C ALA A 139 1.41 9.23 -9.04
N LEU A 140 0.88 9.79 -7.95
CA LEU A 140 0.74 11.23 -7.75
C LEU A 140 2.10 11.94 -7.80
N SER A 141 3.12 11.40 -7.14
CA SER A 141 4.45 12.01 -7.13
C SER A 141 5.13 12.05 -8.50
N ILE A 142 4.78 11.12 -9.39
CA ILE A 142 5.31 11.05 -10.76
C ILE A 142 4.51 11.97 -11.70
N GLN A 143 3.18 11.93 -11.61
CA GLN A 143 2.30 12.62 -12.55
C GLN A 143 2.07 14.10 -12.19
N PHE A 144 2.17 14.43 -10.89
CA PHE A 144 1.94 15.78 -10.36
C PHE A 144 3.15 16.28 -9.56
N PRO A 145 4.30 16.50 -10.19
CA PRO A 145 5.52 16.93 -9.50
C PRO A 145 5.37 18.30 -8.83
N HIS A 146 4.43 19.16 -9.28
CA HIS A 146 4.13 20.45 -8.67
C HIS A 146 3.58 20.33 -7.24
N LEU A 147 3.01 19.17 -6.86
CA LEU A 147 2.57 18.93 -5.48
C LEU A 147 3.73 18.91 -4.47
N LYS A 148 4.98 18.93 -4.89
CA LYS A 148 6.12 19.10 -3.97
C LYS A 148 6.19 20.49 -3.38
N GLU A 149 5.78 21.50 -4.14
CA GLU A 149 5.80 22.91 -3.78
C GLU A 149 4.47 23.55 -4.17
N TRP A 150 3.37 22.92 -3.70
CA TRP A 150 2.04 23.35 -4.08
C TRP A 150 1.67 24.71 -3.43
N ASP A 151 1.28 25.66 -4.23
CA ASP A 151 0.93 27.02 -3.83
C ASP A 151 -0.53 27.18 -3.35
N GLY A 152 -1.34 26.14 -3.51
CA GLY A 152 -2.78 26.14 -3.16
C GLY A 152 -3.71 26.35 -4.35
N ASP A 153 -3.19 26.43 -5.57
CA ASP A 153 -4.02 26.50 -6.76
C ASP A 153 -4.69 25.14 -7.03
N THR A 154 -6.00 25.10 -6.89
CA THR A 154 -6.84 23.93 -7.12
C THR A 154 -7.29 23.77 -8.57
N SER A 155 -7.05 24.76 -9.43
CA SER A 155 -7.49 24.73 -10.84
C SER A 155 -6.89 23.60 -11.66
N GLN A 156 -5.77 23.03 -11.19
CA GLN A 156 -5.05 21.91 -11.83
C GLN A 156 -5.32 20.57 -11.16
N ASN A 157 -6.25 20.51 -10.20
CA ASN A 157 -6.47 19.30 -9.40
C ASN A 157 -7.49 18.32 -9.99
N GLU A 158 -8.32 18.73 -10.96
CA GLU A 158 -9.29 17.82 -11.61
C GLU A 158 -8.68 16.49 -12.09
N PRO A 159 -7.46 16.44 -12.68
CA PRO A 159 -6.86 15.18 -13.07
C PRO A 159 -6.48 14.28 -11.89
N ILE A 160 -6.31 14.84 -10.69
CA ILE A 160 -6.03 14.09 -9.46
C ILE A 160 -7.23 13.23 -9.08
N ASP A 161 -8.44 13.77 -9.20
CA ASP A 161 -9.68 13.04 -8.92
C ASP A 161 -9.81 11.80 -9.81
N ALA A 162 -9.36 11.88 -11.05
CA ALA A 162 -9.36 10.74 -11.97
C ALA A 162 -8.45 9.59 -11.52
N ILE A 163 -7.44 9.86 -10.68
CA ILE A 163 -6.59 8.84 -10.06
C ILE A 163 -7.23 8.29 -8.79
N LEU A 164 -7.93 9.14 -8.03
CA LEU A 164 -8.52 8.76 -6.74
C LEU A 164 -9.84 7.99 -6.90
N LYS A 165 -10.72 8.43 -7.82
CA LYS A 165 -12.06 7.83 -8.04
C LYS A 165 -12.05 6.32 -8.27
N PRO A 166 -11.17 5.72 -9.08
CA PRO A 166 -11.17 4.27 -9.29
C PRO A 166 -10.97 3.45 -8.02
N LEU A 167 -10.32 4.03 -6.98
CA LEU A 167 -10.17 3.35 -5.70
C LEU A 167 -11.49 3.24 -4.95
N MET A 168 -12.39 4.23 -5.11
CA MET A 168 -13.75 4.20 -4.53
C MET A 168 -14.61 3.12 -5.17
N ASP A 169 -14.46 2.89 -6.47
CA ASP A 169 -15.25 1.91 -7.24
C ASP A 169 -14.83 0.46 -6.93
N GLU A 170 -13.65 0.25 -6.35
CA GLU A 170 -13.15 -1.07 -5.95
C GLU A 170 -13.81 -1.58 -4.66
N THR A 171 -15.04 -1.18 -4.36
CA THR A 171 -15.75 -1.59 -3.16
C THR A 171 -15.90 -3.10 -3.09
N VAL A 172 -15.19 -3.71 -2.18
CA VAL A 172 -15.36 -5.13 -1.87
C VAL A 172 -16.63 -5.28 -1.05
N THR A 173 -17.59 -5.95 -1.65
CA THR A 173 -18.93 -6.18 -1.11
C THR A 173 -18.85 -6.81 0.29
N THR A 174 -19.00 -6.00 1.34
CA THR A 174 -19.43 -6.51 2.63
C THR A 174 -20.96 -6.59 2.54
N ASN A 175 -21.51 -7.80 2.47
CA ASN A 175 -22.96 -7.98 2.65
C ASN A 175 -23.32 -7.38 4.01
N ARG A 176 -23.98 -6.25 3.97
CA ARG A 176 -24.68 -5.71 5.13
C ARG A 176 -25.87 -6.63 5.37
N GLU A 177 -25.74 -7.62 6.24
CA GLU A 177 -26.88 -8.27 6.83
C GLU A 177 -27.53 -7.25 7.78
N MET A 178 -28.74 -6.87 7.41
CA MET A 178 -29.64 -6.06 8.25
C MET A 178 -30.19 -6.89 9.41
#